data_82a3290eec2627bbc248467d62fcad30
#
_entry.id   82a3290eec2627bbc248467d62fcad30
#
_cell.length_a   1.000
_cell.length_b   1.000
_cell.length_c   1.000
_cell.angle_alpha   90.00
_cell.angle_beta   90.00
_cell.angle_gamma   90.00
#
_symmetry.space_group_name_H-M   'P 1'
#
loop_
_entity.id
_entity.type
_entity.pdbx_description
1 polymer ?
#
loop_
_entity_poly.entity_id
_entity_poly.type
_entity_poly.pdbx_seq_one_letter_code
_entity_poly.pdbx_strand_id
1 'polypeptide(L)'
;MAKPLFDEEALINALQHATAKHSAQVREAVHAATLQALQAREMTMKNVRSSLKAVVQAASAGAARNLQPGIDAEALLDKAVSGMDDALLKAVQAHRAALRQLAAQGADLRDKHLRKALNDLEHFEDAVVAAIKKAANGASAPLGEAWHQVLQRMQQAGGSAAGAQAAATVEQMVDQVHSAVRSSRAAGMRAAQALAESYSAMVSGVLIGMSQAL
;
A
#
# COMPACT_ATOMS: atom_id res chain seq x y z
N MET A 1 -24.11 -9.91 -4.17
CA MET A 1 -23.45 -8.60 -4.10
C MET A 1 -22.02 -8.81 -3.59
N ALA A 2 -21.01 -8.22 -4.21
CA ALA A 2 -19.63 -8.31 -3.71
C ALA A 2 -19.53 -7.57 -2.39
N LYS A 3 -18.88 -8.16 -1.38
CA LYS A 3 -18.63 -7.52 -0.09
C LYS A 3 -17.78 -6.26 -0.33
N PRO A 4 -18.13 -5.09 0.24
CA PRO A 4 -17.33 -3.89 0.10
C PRO A 4 -15.92 -4.12 0.64
N LEU A 5 -14.92 -3.47 0.02
CA LEU A 5 -13.50 -3.61 0.41
C LEU A 5 -13.22 -2.98 1.77
N PHE A 6 -13.94 -1.92 2.09
CA PHE A 6 -13.89 -1.14 3.33
C PHE A 6 -15.20 -0.35 3.46
N ASP A 7 -15.39 0.30 4.58
CA ASP A 7 -16.52 1.21 4.80
C ASP A 7 -16.27 2.54 4.07
N GLU A 8 -16.74 2.60 2.81
CA GLU A 8 -16.57 3.77 1.93
C GLU A 8 -17.32 4.99 2.48
N GLU A 9 -18.51 4.78 3.05
CA GLU A 9 -19.33 5.87 3.59
C GLU A 9 -18.70 6.48 4.84
N ALA A 10 -18.15 5.66 5.73
CA ALA A 10 -17.41 6.15 6.89
C ALA A 10 -16.19 7.00 6.47
N LEU A 11 -15.45 6.58 5.45
CA LEU A 11 -14.31 7.34 4.94
C LEU A 11 -14.73 8.67 4.32
N ILE A 12 -15.79 8.67 3.49
CA ILE A 12 -16.35 9.89 2.89
C ILE A 12 -16.80 10.87 3.99
N ASN A 13 -17.49 10.38 5.00
CA ASN A 13 -17.96 11.19 6.12
C ASN A 13 -16.80 11.77 6.95
N ALA A 14 -15.73 10.99 7.18
CA ALA A 14 -14.55 11.48 7.89
C ALA A 14 -13.89 12.67 7.16
N LEU A 15 -13.77 12.60 5.83
CA LEU A 15 -13.23 13.71 5.06
C LEU A 15 -14.20 14.87 4.91
N GLN A 16 -15.49 14.59 4.74
CA GLN A 16 -16.54 15.63 4.62
C GLN A 16 -16.65 16.54 5.84
N HIS A 17 -16.43 15.99 7.04
CA HIS A 17 -16.53 16.73 8.31
C HIS A 17 -15.16 17.12 8.89
N ALA A 18 -14.08 16.90 8.14
CA ALA A 18 -12.75 17.25 8.58
C ALA A 18 -12.58 18.77 8.68
N THR A 19 -11.96 19.21 9.75
CA THR A 19 -11.52 20.59 9.96
C THR A 19 -9.99 20.61 10.15
N ALA A 20 -9.40 21.79 10.15
CA ALA A 20 -7.96 21.95 10.42
C ALA A 20 -7.52 21.28 11.73
N LYS A 21 -8.42 21.24 12.73
CA LYS A 21 -8.16 20.58 14.04
C LYS A 21 -8.27 19.05 13.99
N HIS A 22 -8.93 18.51 12.98
CA HIS A 22 -9.21 17.05 12.84
C HIS A 22 -8.34 16.38 11.77
N SER A 23 -7.27 17.01 11.33
CA SER A 23 -6.38 16.48 10.29
C SER A 23 -5.78 15.10 10.64
N ALA A 24 -5.50 14.84 11.91
CA ALA A 24 -5.04 13.53 12.38
C ALA A 24 -6.09 12.44 12.21
N GLN A 25 -7.37 12.77 12.42
CA GLN A 25 -8.49 11.83 12.24
C GLN A 25 -8.68 11.43 10.77
N VAL A 26 -8.43 12.34 9.82
CA VAL A 26 -8.44 12.03 8.39
C VAL A 26 -7.36 11.01 8.05
N ARG A 27 -6.12 11.25 8.51
CA ARG A 27 -5.01 10.31 8.33
C ARG A 27 -5.36 8.93 8.86
N GLU A 28 -5.89 8.85 10.07
CA GLU A 28 -6.28 7.59 10.70
C GLU A 28 -7.43 6.89 9.95
N ALA A 29 -8.47 7.63 9.55
CA ALA A 29 -9.59 7.07 8.79
C ALA A 29 -9.12 6.49 7.44
N VAL A 30 -8.26 7.20 6.72
CA VAL A 30 -7.69 6.71 5.45
C VAL A 30 -6.77 5.52 5.68
N HIS A 31 -5.94 5.56 6.72
CA HIS A 31 -5.09 4.44 7.12
C HIS A 31 -5.93 3.19 7.39
N ALA A 32 -6.95 3.28 8.23
CA ALA A 32 -7.85 2.17 8.55
C ALA A 32 -8.57 1.62 7.32
N ALA A 33 -9.14 2.49 6.48
CA ALA A 33 -9.83 2.10 5.25
C ALA A 33 -8.87 1.40 4.26
N THR A 34 -7.64 1.90 4.13
CA THR A 34 -6.61 1.30 3.26
C THR A 34 -6.21 -0.08 3.76
N LEU A 35 -5.93 -0.23 5.06
CA LEU A 35 -5.63 -1.53 5.66
C LEU A 35 -6.78 -2.52 5.46
N GLN A 36 -8.00 -2.11 5.74
CA GLN A 36 -9.18 -2.94 5.56
C GLN A 36 -9.33 -3.40 4.10
N ALA A 37 -9.13 -2.50 3.14
CA ALA A 37 -9.18 -2.81 1.72
C ALA A 37 -8.08 -3.80 1.29
N LEU A 38 -6.89 -3.70 1.86
CA LEU A 38 -5.77 -4.61 1.60
C LEU A 38 -5.99 -5.99 2.24
N GLN A 39 -6.57 -6.04 3.45
CA GLN A 39 -6.86 -7.29 4.16
C GLN A 39 -8.05 -8.05 3.58
N ALA A 40 -8.98 -7.35 2.91
CA ALA A 40 -10.18 -7.97 2.35
C ALA A 40 -9.92 -8.93 1.18
N ARG A 41 -8.72 -8.92 0.61
CA ARG A 41 -8.36 -9.70 -0.56
C ARG A 41 -6.92 -10.20 -0.47
N GLU A 42 -6.63 -11.20 -1.31
CA GLU A 42 -5.28 -11.68 -1.53
C GLU A 42 -4.32 -10.54 -1.94
N MET A 43 -3.14 -10.49 -1.34
CA MET A 43 -2.13 -9.44 -1.58
C MET A 43 -1.42 -9.65 -2.91
N THR A 44 -2.08 -9.24 -3.98
CA THR A 44 -1.51 -9.15 -5.33
C THR A 44 -1.45 -7.69 -5.77
N MET A 45 -0.52 -7.34 -6.67
CA MET A 45 -0.41 -5.98 -7.20
C MET A 45 -1.72 -5.50 -7.86
N LYS A 46 -2.47 -6.40 -8.50
CA LYS A 46 -3.80 -6.09 -9.05
C LYS A 46 -4.77 -5.64 -7.95
N ASN A 47 -4.80 -6.37 -6.83
CA ASN A 47 -5.69 -6.06 -5.71
C ASN A 47 -5.23 -4.80 -4.97
N VAL A 48 -3.91 -4.60 -4.79
CA VAL A 48 -3.35 -3.35 -4.26
C VAL A 48 -3.80 -2.14 -5.08
N ARG A 49 -3.61 -2.17 -6.40
CA ARG A 49 -4.07 -1.09 -7.30
C ARG A 49 -5.57 -0.83 -7.21
N SER A 50 -6.37 -1.90 -7.11
CA SER A 50 -7.82 -1.79 -6.96
C SER A 50 -8.22 -1.14 -5.63
N SER A 51 -7.57 -1.53 -4.54
CA SER A 51 -7.78 -0.97 -3.19
C SER A 51 -7.39 0.51 -3.14
N LEU A 52 -6.21 0.86 -3.63
CA LEU A 52 -5.76 2.25 -3.72
C LEU A 52 -6.72 3.12 -4.52
N LYS A 53 -7.16 2.63 -5.69
CA LYS A 53 -8.13 3.35 -6.51
C LYS A 53 -9.42 3.63 -5.73
N ALA A 54 -9.97 2.64 -5.03
CA ALA A 54 -11.21 2.79 -4.27
C ALA A 54 -11.04 3.79 -3.12
N VAL A 55 -9.95 3.70 -2.35
CA VAL A 55 -9.66 4.61 -1.23
C VAL A 55 -9.48 6.05 -1.73
N VAL A 56 -8.70 6.26 -2.81
CA VAL A 56 -8.48 7.59 -3.39
C VAL A 56 -9.79 8.19 -3.95
N GLN A 57 -10.66 7.36 -4.56
CA GLN A 57 -11.98 7.81 -5.02
C GLN A 57 -12.88 8.25 -3.85
N ALA A 58 -12.92 7.47 -2.77
CA ALA A 58 -13.68 7.82 -1.56
C ALA A 58 -13.12 9.09 -0.89
N ALA A 59 -11.79 9.21 -0.79
CA ALA A 59 -11.14 10.41 -0.27
C ALA A 59 -11.46 11.66 -1.12
N SER A 60 -11.42 11.53 -2.45
CA SER A 60 -11.82 12.61 -3.37
C SER A 60 -13.27 13.00 -3.21
N ALA A 61 -14.19 12.04 -3.07
CA ALA A 61 -15.61 12.30 -2.87
C ALA A 61 -15.89 13.02 -1.55
N GLY A 62 -15.22 12.60 -0.47
CA GLY A 62 -15.33 13.25 0.84
C GLY A 62 -14.76 14.67 0.83
N ALA A 63 -13.57 14.87 0.24
CA ALA A 63 -12.97 16.19 0.10
C ALA A 63 -13.82 17.13 -0.78
N ALA A 64 -14.42 16.63 -1.86
CA ALA A 64 -15.33 17.41 -2.71
C ALA A 64 -16.55 17.94 -1.96
N ARG A 65 -17.06 17.17 -1.00
CA ARG A 65 -18.19 17.59 -0.14
C ARG A 65 -17.77 18.58 0.95
N ASN A 66 -16.48 18.71 1.21
CA ASN A 66 -15.91 19.58 2.24
C ASN A 66 -15.29 20.88 1.68
N LEU A 67 -15.58 21.24 0.44
CA LEU A 67 -15.11 22.48 -0.19
C LEU A 67 -15.89 23.70 0.35
N GLN A 68 -15.64 24.04 1.62
CA GLN A 68 -16.22 25.22 2.28
C GLN A 68 -15.15 26.32 2.41
N PRO A 69 -15.53 27.61 2.48
CA PRO A 69 -14.60 28.69 2.75
C PRO A 69 -13.80 28.42 4.04
N GLY A 70 -12.47 28.46 3.93
CA GLY A 70 -11.56 28.21 5.05
C GLY A 70 -11.09 26.77 5.22
N ILE A 71 -11.51 25.83 4.36
CA ILE A 71 -10.97 24.47 4.31
C ILE A 71 -9.90 24.41 3.22
N ASP A 72 -8.70 24.00 3.61
CA ASP A 72 -7.58 23.74 2.72
C ASP A 72 -7.69 22.31 2.17
N ALA A 73 -8.16 22.20 0.92
CA ALA A 73 -8.32 20.92 0.24
C ALA A 73 -6.96 20.19 0.05
N GLU A 74 -5.90 20.94 -0.18
CA GLU A 74 -4.55 20.38 -0.34
C GLU A 74 -4.07 19.74 0.97
N ALA A 75 -4.19 20.46 2.08
CA ALA A 75 -3.82 19.92 3.40
C ALA A 75 -4.65 18.69 3.78
N LEU A 76 -5.94 18.66 3.41
CA LEU A 76 -6.83 17.53 3.63
C LEU A 76 -6.37 16.29 2.85
N LEU A 77 -6.08 16.45 1.56
CA LEU A 77 -5.62 15.36 0.69
C LEU A 77 -4.21 14.89 1.03
N ASP A 78 -3.33 15.79 1.47
CA ASP A 78 -2.01 15.44 1.98
C ASP A 78 -2.10 14.48 3.18
N LYS A 79 -3.02 14.74 4.12
CA LYS A 79 -3.28 13.82 5.23
C LYS A 79 -3.88 12.50 4.77
N ALA A 80 -4.74 12.53 3.77
CA ALA A 80 -5.26 11.30 3.17
C ALA A 80 -4.14 10.45 2.54
N VAL A 81 -3.24 11.06 1.76
CA VAL A 81 -2.08 10.37 1.18
C VAL A 81 -1.15 9.84 2.27
N SER A 82 -0.87 10.63 3.32
CA SER A 82 -0.06 10.18 4.44
C SER A 82 -0.66 8.95 5.14
N GLY A 83 -1.98 8.93 5.38
CA GLY A 83 -2.66 7.76 5.97
C GLY A 83 -2.62 6.53 5.06
N MET A 84 -2.76 6.73 3.75
CA MET A 84 -2.62 5.66 2.77
C MET A 84 -1.19 5.11 2.75
N ASP A 85 -0.17 5.97 2.78
CA ASP A 85 1.24 5.56 2.81
C ASP A 85 1.59 4.77 4.08
N ASP A 86 1.09 5.17 5.24
CA ASP A 86 1.27 4.42 6.50
C ASP A 86 0.71 2.98 6.39
N ALA A 87 -0.47 2.81 5.78
CA ALA A 87 -1.07 1.49 5.59
C ALA A 87 -0.28 0.65 4.59
N LEU A 88 0.19 1.27 3.50
CA LEU A 88 1.01 0.61 2.49
C LEU A 88 2.37 0.22 3.05
N LEU A 89 2.97 1.04 3.92
CA LEU A 89 4.20 0.71 4.61
C LEU A 89 4.05 -0.57 5.44
N LYS A 90 2.93 -0.74 6.15
CA LYS A 90 2.64 -2.01 6.86
C LYS A 90 2.51 -3.19 5.91
N ALA A 91 1.87 -3.00 4.74
CA ALA A 91 1.79 -4.05 3.73
C ALA A 91 3.18 -4.46 3.20
N VAL A 92 4.05 -3.51 2.91
CA VAL A 92 5.45 -3.77 2.49
C VAL A 92 6.23 -4.49 3.59
N GLN A 93 6.06 -4.09 4.84
CA GLN A 93 6.68 -4.77 5.99
C GLN A 93 6.19 -6.21 6.15
N ALA A 94 4.90 -6.47 5.91
CA ALA A 94 4.35 -7.83 5.91
C ALA A 94 4.93 -8.69 4.78
N HIS A 95 5.07 -8.14 3.57
CA HIS A 95 5.78 -8.80 2.47
C HIS A 95 7.21 -9.15 2.83
N ARG A 96 7.94 -8.20 3.41
CA ARG A 96 9.32 -8.40 3.86
C ARG A 96 9.41 -9.51 4.91
N ALA A 97 8.50 -9.54 5.89
CA ALA A 97 8.47 -10.57 6.91
C ALA A 97 8.21 -11.95 6.31
N ALA A 98 7.22 -12.06 5.40
CA ALA A 98 6.92 -13.31 4.70
C ALA A 98 8.09 -13.80 3.85
N LEU A 99 8.74 -12.93 3.07
CA LEU A 99 9.92 -13.28 2.26
C LEU A 99 11.09 -13.76 3.12
N ARG A 100 11.35 -13.09 4.26
CA ARG A 100 12.39 -13.52 5.21
C ARG A 100 12.10 -14.90 5.81
N GLN A 101 10.84 -15.14 6.18
CA GLN A 101 10.42 -16.42 6.72
C GLN A 101 10.57 -17.54 5.69
N LEU A 102 10.20 -17.31 4.44
CA LEU A 102 10.38 -18.26 3.35
C LEU A 102 11.86 -18.54 3.08
N ALA A 103 12.69 -17.50 3.04
CA ALA A 103 14.14 -17.64 2.91
C ALA A 103 14.76 -18.45 4.05
N ALA A 104 14.33 -18.23 5.29
CA ALA A 104 14.78 -19.00 6.47
C ALA A 104 14.34 -20.47 6.41
N GLN A 105 13.22 -20.77 5.75
CA GLN A 105 12.75 -22.14 5.49
C GLN A 105 13.42 -22.82 4.29
N GLY A 106 14.38 -22.14 3.64
CA GLY A 106 15.13 -22.68 2.52
C GLY A 106 14.46 -22.53 1.15
N ALA A 107 13.44 -21.65 1.03
CA ALA A 107 12.80 -21.39 -0.25
C ALA A 107 13.80 -20.76 -1.25
N ASP A 108 13.77 -21.23 -2.51
CA ASP A 108 14.56 -20.63 -3.57
C ASP A 108 13.88 -19.32 -4.05
N LEU A 109 14.44 -18.18 -3.64
CA LEU A 109 13.95 -16.85 -4.03
C LEU A 109 14.04 -16.60 -5.55
N ARG A 110 14.66 -17.50 -6.33
CA ARG A 110 14.63 -17.47 -7.81
C ARG A 110 13.40 -18.15 -8.39
N ASP A 111 12.60 -18.80 -7.55
CA ASP A 111 11.30 -19.35 -7.97
C ASP A 111 10.42 -18.28 -8.63
N LYS A 112 9.64 -18.71 -9.61
CA LYS A 112 8.81 -17.82 -10.42
C LYS A 112 7.84 -16.96 -9.56
N HIS A 113 7.27 -17.54 -8.52
CA HIS A 113 6.30 -16.86 -7.66
C HIS A 113 6.98 -15.85 -6.75
N LEU A 114 8.14 -16.21 -6.18
CA LEU A 114 8.92 -15.30 -5.34
C LEU A 114 9.53 -14.17 -6.14
N ARG A 115 10.03 -14.44 -7.37
CA ARG A 115 10.46 -13.38 -8.30
C ARG A 115 9.31 -12.42 -8.64
N LYS A 116 8.11 -12.96 -8.84
CA LYS A 116 6.95 -12.10 -9.08
C LYS A 116 6.64 -11.22 -7.89
N ALA A 117 6.71 -11.74 -6.67
CA ALA A 117 6.50 -10.96 -5.45
C ALA A 117 7.54 -9.84 -5.27
N LEU A 118 8.81 -10.09 -5.59
CA LEU A 118 9.86 -9.07 -5.59
C LEU A 118 9.60 -8.00 -6.64
N ASN A 119 9.25 -8.39 -7.87
CA ASN A 119 8.89 -7.47 -8.94
C ASN A 119 7.64 -6.64 -8.60
N ASP A 120 6.65 -7.24 -7.93
CA ASP A 120 5.46 -6.52 -7.46
C ASP A 120 5.84 -5.45 -6.41
N LEU A 121 6.81 -5.72 -5.53
CA LEU A 121 7.36 -4.74 -4.59
C LEU A 121 8.12 -3.60 -5.30
N GLU A 122 8.92 -3.91 -6.30
CA GLU A 122 9.66 -2.93 -7.09
C GLU A 122 8.73 -1.90 -7.76
N HIS A 123 7.55 -2.35 -8.22
CA HIS A 123 6.55 -1.49 -8.86
C HIS A 123 5.51 -0.91 -7.89
N PHE A 124 5.75 -1.00 -6.59
CA PHE A 124 4.77 -0.58 -5.59
C PHE A 124 4.53 0.94 -5.61
N GLU A 125 5.61 1.72 -5.70
CA GLU A 125 5.54 3.18 -5.80
C GLU A 125 4.78 3.64 -7.05
N ASP A 126 5.01 2.98 -8.18
CA ASP A 126 4.29 3.29 -9.43
C ASP A 126 2.78 3.15 -9.28
N ALA A 127 2.33 2.17 -8.49
CA ALA A 127 0.91 1.95 -8.23
C ALA A 127 0.30 3.10 -7.41
N VAL A 128 1.03 3.61 -6.42
CA VAL A 128 0.61 4.77 -5.59
C VAL A 128 0.52 6.02 -6.46
N VAL A 129 1.59 6.35 -7.17
CA VAL A 129 1.66 7.50 -8.06
C VAL A 129 0.55 7.45 -9.12
N ALA A 130 0.32 6.29 -9.73
CA ALA A 130 -0.74 6.12 -10.74
C ALA A 130 -2.14 6.31 -10.15
N ALA A 131 -2.41 5.87 -8.92
CA ALA A 131 -3.69 6.07 -8.25
C ALA A 131 -3.96 7.57 -8.01
N ILE A 132 -2.96 8.29 -7.50
CA ILE A 132 -3.06 9.75 -7.24
C ILE A 132 -3.23 10.53 -8.55
N LYS A 133 -2.41 10.24 -9.58
CA LYS A 133 -2.54 10.87 -10.92
C LYS A 133 -3.93 10.68 -11.51
N LYS A 134 -4.49 9.49 -11.37
CA LYS A 134 -5.83 9.20 -11.88
C LYS A 134 -6.91 10.00 -11.13
N ALA A 135 -6.75 10.21 -9.84
CA ALA A 135 -7.65 11.05 -9.05
C ALA A 135 -7.55 12.52 -9.47
N ALA A 136 -6.32 13.03 -9.62
CA ALA A 136 -6.08 14.40 -10.06
C ALA A 136 -6.74 14.70 -11.41
N ASN A 137 -6.59 13.78 -12.37
CA ASN A 137 -7.17 13.93 -13.72
C ASN A 137 -8.69 13.74 -13.77
N GLY A 138 -9.28 13.06 -12.78
CA GLY A 138 -10.73 12.81 -12.73
C GLY A 138 -11.52 13.74 -11.81
N ALA A 139 -10.83 14.60 -11.06
CA ALA A 139 -11.46 15.53 -10.13
C ALA A 139 -11.84 16.86 -10.79
N SER A 140 -12.81 17.58 -10.21
CA SER A 140 -13.14 18.97 -10.60
C SER A 140 -11.97 19.91 -10.30
N ALA A 141 -11.92 21.08 -10.98
CA ALA A 141 -10.78 21.99 -10.98
C ALA A 141 -10.14 22.26 -9.60
N PRO A 142 -10.80 22.70 -8.52
CA PRO A 142 -10.09 22.99 -7.29
C PRO A 142 -9.49 21.74 -6.64
N LEU A 143 -10.17 20.59 -6.74
CA LEU A 143 -9.71 19.34 -6.16
C LEU A 143 -8.62 18.67 -7.00
N GLY A 144 -8.71 18.79 -8.33
CA GLY A 144 -7.69 18.31 -9.25
C GLY A 144 -6.35 19.03 -9.04
N GLU A 145 -6.38 20.35 -8.85
CA GLU A 145 -5.19 21.15 -8.52
C GLU A 145 -4.57 20.73 -7.18
N ALA A 146 -5.40 20.54 -6.15
CA ALA A 146 -4.94 20.06 -4.85
C ALA A 146 -4.27 18.68 -4.94
N TRP A 147 -4.81 17.76 -5.72
CA TRP A 147 -4.18 16.46 -5.99
C TRP A 147 -2.83 16.60 -6.73
N HIS A 148 -2.73 17.51 -7.70
CA HIS A 148 -1.47 17.76 -8.41
C HIS A 148 -0.39 18.32 -7.47
N GLN A 149 -0.75 19.22 -6.55
CA GLN A 149 0.18 19.77 -5.57
C GLN A 149 0.66 18.69 -4.58
N VAL A 150 -0.24 17.83 -4.10
CA VAL A 150 0.13 16.69 -3.25
C VAL A 150 1.09 15.74 -3.97
N LEU A 151 0.80 15.42 -5.24
CA LEU A 151 1.68 14.57 -6.05
C LEU A 151 3.07 15.21 -6.25
N GLN A 152 3.11 16.51 -6.55
CA GLN A 152 4.36 17.24 -6.72
C GLN A 152 5.20 17.23 -5.43
N ARG A 153 4.57 17.44 -4.27
CA ARG A 153 5.23 17.37 -2.96
C ARG A 153 5.80 15.99 -2.67
N MET A 154 5.03 14.93 -2.95
CA MET A 154 5.49 13.55 -2.80
C MET A 154 6.72 13.27 -3.68
N GLN A 155 6.72 13.73 -4.92
CA GLN A 155 7.86 13.58 -5.82
C GLN A 155 9.10 14.37 -5.36
N GLN A 156 8.92 15.58 -4.82
CA GLN A 156 10.00 16.39 -4.25
C GLN A 156 10.59 15.76 -2.98
N ALA A 157 9.77 15.03 -2.20
CA ALA A 157 10.21 14.29 -1.03
C ALA A 157 10.93 12.97 -1.36
N GLY A 158 11.05 12.60 -2.64
CA GLY A 158 11.69 11.37 -3.07
C GLY A 158 10.77 10.15 -3.10
N GLY A 159 9.46 10.35 -3.12
CA GLY A 159 8.46 9.29 -3.17
C GLY A 159 7.74 9.05 -1.84
N SER A 160 7.08 7.91 -1.72
CA SER A 160 6.39 7.48 -0.50
C SER A 160 7.31 6.68 0.43
N ALA A 161 7.01 6.65 1.73
CA ALA A 161 7.76 5.83 2.68
C ALA A 161 7.59 4.33 2.38
N ALA A 162 6.40 3.94 1.92
CA ALA A 162 6.13 2.57 1.47
C ALA A 162 6.97 2.19 0.24
N GLY A 163 7.11 3.08 -0.75
CA GLY A 163 7.94 2.87 -1.93
C GLY A 163 9.42 2.73 -1.58
N ALA A 164 9.96 3.61 -0.74
CA ALA A 164 11.33 3.53 -0.26
C ALA A 164 11.60 2.21 0.50
N GLN A 165 10.69 1.78 1.35
CA GLN A 165 10.79 0.51 2.08
C GLN A 165 10.66 -0.70 1.14
N ALA A 166 9.84 -0.62 0.10
CA ALA A 166 9.71 -1.66 -0.91
C ALA A 166 11.03 -1.84 -1.67
N ALA A 167 11.63 -0.76 -2.16
CA ALA A 167 12.91 -0.77 -2.85
C ALA A 167 14.04 -1.37 -1.98
N ALA A 168 14.15 -0.92 -0.72
CA ALA A 168 15.12 -1.46 0.23
C ALA A 168 14.88 -2.96 0.53
N THR A 169 13.63 -3.43 0.48
CA THR A 169 13.31 -4.84 0.65
C THR A 169 13.79 -5.66 -0.53
N VAL A 170 13.56 -5.19 -1.78
CA VAL A 170 14.01 -5.86 -3.00
C VAL A 170 15.54 -5.98 -3.00
N GLU A 171 16.25 -4.89 -2.76
CA GLU A 171 17.71 -4.86 -2.69
C GLU A 171 18.25 -5.90 -1.68
N GLN A 172 17.72 -5.89 -0.47
CA GLN A 172 18.13 -6.84 0.58
C GLN A 172 17.86 -8.30 0.22
N MET A 173 16.73 -8.59 -0.45
CA MET A 173 16.42 -9.95 -0.88
C MET A 173 17.30 -10.41 -2.03
N VAL A 174 17.65 -9.54 -2.96
CA VAL A 174 18.59 -9.82 -4.05
C VAL A 174 19.97 -10.18 -3.49
N ASP A 175 20.46 -9.44 -2.50
CA ASP A 175 21.73 -9.73 -1.82
C ASP A 175 21.70 -11.08 -1.10
N GLN A 176 20.58 -11.43 -0.46
CA GLN A 176 20.40 -12.76 0.15
C GLN A 176 20.40 -13.88 -0.89
N VAL A 177 19.79 -13.68 -2.05
CA VAL A 177 19.86 -14.65 -3.16
C VAL A 177 21.31 -14.88 -3.60
N HIS A 178 22.08 -13.80 -3.77
CA HIS A 178 23.49 -13.89 -4.16
C HIS A 178 24.34 -14.60 -3.10
N SER A 179 24.03 -14.44 -1.82
CA SER A 179 24.75 -15.13 -0.74
C SER A 179 24.36 -16.61 -0.61
N ALA A 180 23.06 -16.92 -0.75
CA ALA A 180 22.54 -18.29 -0.67
C ALA A 180 22.95 -19.17 -1.86
N VAL A 181 23.16 -18.60 -3.05
CA VAL A 181 23.70 -19.32 -4.22
C VAL A 181 25.08 -19.91 -3.95
N ARG A 182 25.86 -19.31 -3.05
CA ARG A 182 27.16 -19.82 -2.64
C ARG A 182 27.08 -21.00 -1.67
N SER A 183 25.98 -21.22 -0.97
CA SER A 183 25.87 -22.15 0.16
C SER A 183 24.99 -23.39 -0.03
N SER A 184 24.10 -23.46 -1.01
CA SER A 184 23.19 -24.63 -1.11
C SER A 184 22.82 -25.03 -2.54
N ARG A 185 23.44 -26.14 -3.00
CA ARG A 185 23.04 -26.84 -4.25
C ARG A 185 22.04 -27.99 -4.07
N ALA A 186 21.59 -28.35 -2.89
CA ALA A 186 21.00 -29.66 -2.66
C ALA A 186 19.58 -29.80 -2.09
N ALA A 187 18.96 -28.79 -1.49
CA ALA A 187 17.72 -29.01 -0.71
C ALA A 187 16.43 -28.32 -1.26
N GLY A 188 16.51 -27.51 -2.33
CA GLY A 188 15.52 -26.48 -2.62
C GLY A 188 14.25 -26.87 -3.38
N MET A 189 14.20 -27.93 -4.17
CA MET A 189 13.19 -28.04 -5.20
C MET A 189 11.78 -28.50 -4.76
N ARG A 190 11.64 -29.23 -3.68
CA ARG A 190 10.31 -29.72 -3.23
C ARG A 190 9.59 -28.79 -2.25
N ALA A 191 10.35 -28.02 -1.48
CA ALA A 191 9.79 -27.09 -0.50
C ALA A 191 9.28 -25.79 -1.16
N ALA A 192 9.90 -25.34 -2.25
CA ALA A 192 9.58 -24.08 -2.91
C ALA A 192 8.16 -24.01 -3.46
N GLN A 193 7.62 -25.11 -3.98
CA GLN A 193 6.30 -25.14 -4.60
C GLN A 193 5.16 -24.98 -3.57
N ALA A 194 5.25 -25.71 -2.45
CA ALA A 194 4.28 -25.60 -1.35
C ALA A 194 4.36 -24.23 -0.65
N LEU A 195 5.55 -23.64 -0.57
CA LEU A 195 5.77 -22.34 0.06
C LEU A 195 5.27 -21.16 -0.80
N ALA A 196 5.38 -21.27 -2.13
CA ALA A 196 4.87 -20.27 -3.05
C ALA A 196 3.35 -20.16 -3.01
N GLU A 197 2.65 -21.28 -2.82
CA GLU A 197 1.19 -21.31 -2.67
C GLU A 197 0.74 -20.66 -1.35
N SER A 198 1.54 -20.76 -0.30
CA SER A 198 1.25 -20.19 1.01
C SER A 198 1.67 -18.70 1.16
N TYR A 199 2.45 -18.16 0.23
CA TYR A 199 3.01 -16.80 0.35
C TYR A 199 1.95 -15.72 0.55
N SER A 200 0.91 -15.72 -0.27
CA SER A 200 -0.17 -14.72 -0.19
C SER A 200 -0.93 -14.80 1.13
N ALA A 201 -1.23 -16.02 1.60
CA ALA A 201 -1.86 -16.25 2.89
C ALA A 201 -0.95 -15.79 4.04
N MET A 202 0.36 -16.03 3.93
CA MET A 202 1.35 -15.61 4.94
C MET A 202 1.45 -14.10 5.04
N VAL A 203 1.54 -13.37 3.91
CA VAL A 203 1.56 -11.90 3.89
C VAL A 203 0.30 -11.33 4.51
N SER A 204 -0.87 -11.86 4.14
CA SER A 204 -2.16 -11.44 4.70
C SER A 204 -2.23 -11.70 6.20
N GLY A 205 -1.76 -12.86 6.67
CA GLY A 205 -1.71 -13.21 8.09
C GLY A 205 -0.81 -12.29 8.90
N VAL A 206 0.38 -11.97 8.39
CA VAL A 206 1.31 -11.02 9.04
C VAL A 206 0.70 -9.62 9.07
N LEU A 207 0.10 -9.16 7.99
CA LEU A 207 -0.54 -7.84 7.93
C LEU A 207 -1.69 -7.71 8.94
N ILE A 208 -2.53 -8.75 9.06
CA ILE A 208 -3.61 -8.79 10.05
C ILE A 208 -3.03 -8.77 11.47
N GLY A 209 -2.02 -9.61 11.75
CA GLY A 209 -1.37 -9.65 13.06
C GLY A 209 -0.75 -8.31 13.46
N MET A 210 -0.09 -7.61 12.53
CA MET A 210 0.48 -6.28 12.76
C MET A 210 -0.59 -5.21 12.99
N SER A 211 -1.78 -5.36 12.43
CA SER A 211 -2.89 -4.41 12.63
C SER A 211 -3.63 -4.62 13.95
N GLN A 212 -3.58 -5.82 14.52
CA GLN A 212 -4.21 -6.16 15.81
C GLN A 212 -3.32 -5.87 17.03
N ALA A 213 -2.01 -5.68 16.80
CA ALA A 213 -1.03 -5.39 17.86
C ALA A 213 -0.92 -3.89 18.20
N LEU A 214 -1.74 -3.04 17.60
CA LEU A 214 -1.85 -1.60 17.85
C LEU A 214 -3.17 -1.25 18.50
#